data_45d22a01739c823c86037483a16e4a21
#
_entry.id   45d22a01739c823c86037483a16e4a21
#
_cell.length_a   1.000
_cell.length_b   1.000
_cell.length_c   1.000
_cell.angle_alpha   90.00
_cell.angle_beta   90.00
_cell.angle_gamma   90.00
#
_symmetry.space_group_name_H-M   'P 1'
#
loop_
_entity.id
_entity.type
_entity.pdbx_description
1 polymer ?
#
loop_
_entity_poly.entity_id
_entity_poly.type
_entity_poly.pdbx_seq_one_letter_code
_entity_poly.pdbx_strand_id
1 'polypeptide(L)'
;MNDQMLKRILFALILSPLGSSIFALDCPSVPNTESFFPGSWGIDEANTRFVNSEDSQIDSENVHLLKLKWSYGLSTTAPRFYPLVTPDTIYIGDGENGLVALDRESGCVRWRNKDASGDVASSITGSNTRFGPTLYFAHRTKGVFAVHAQSGKTLWQSGIKDEPLPMYSGSPLVAGGVIYVPISSQEIGLSLLPFYGCCTTSGGMAALDAETGEQLWYLPTIEEKATVTGRHLLFVQRWGPSGAPVWSAPTLDRERGLLFYGTGENYSAPATDTSDAIFAVDIKTGKRSWLKQFTAEDMYNLACNVGGANCPEQEGPDLDFGAPPLLARNSEGRELLYVGQKSGAVSALDPSTGERVWDQKFGRGGYLGGVHWGLAADIKRGLLYVPISDFPAGLELTEAPTPGLYALSLDDGSLEWFTEKDSSKENRERLGFWPGLSAGIVATEGVIFAGDLAGQIEAYDAISGNTLWSYATARSFTTVNDLKSKGGSIDSHGPLPVDDLLLVSSGYSGVGMKGGNAFLVFQLNEESDVESMEEK
;
A
#
# COMPACT_ATOMS: atom_id res chain seq x y z
N MET A 1 -60.17 25.95 -59.84
CA MET A 1 -61.56 25.64 -59.47
C MET A 1 -61.50 24.77 -58.26
N ASN A 2 -61.87 25.34 -57.15
CA ASN A 2 -62.64 24.80 -56.04
C ASN A 2 -62.01 23.66 -55.22
N ASP A 3 -62.10 23.61 -54.01
CA ASP A 3 -62.58 24.51 -52.91
C ASP A 3 -62.42 23.70 -51.60
N GLN A 4 -62.32 24.44 -50.51
CA GLN A 4 -62.66 24.11 -49.11
C GLN A 4 -61.75 23.14 -48.35
N MET A 5 -60.84 23.63 -47.55
CA MET A 5 -61.07 24.14 -46.22
C MET A 5 -62.08 23.33 -45.39
N LEU A 6 -61.50 22.47 -44.46
CA LEU A 6 -62.16 22.33 -43.15
C LEU A 6 -61.13 22.03 -42.07
N LYS A 7 -61.13 22.91 -41.09
CA LYS A 7 -60.34 22.82 -39.84
C LYS A 7 -60.71 21.59 -39.05
N ARG A 8 -59.71 20.86 -38.57
CA ARG A 8 -59.83 20.11 -37.32
C ARG A 8 -58.61 20.39 -36.45
N ILE A 9 -58.82 21.15 -35.43
CA ILE A 9 -57.91 21.33 -34.28
C ILE A 9 -57.90 20.03 -33.48
N LEU A 10 -56.80 19.29 -33.52
CA LEU A 10 -56.52 18.24 -32.56
C LEU A 10 -55.56 18.80 -31.54
N PHE A 11 -56.04 18.99 -30.32
CA PHE A 11 -55.22 19.21 -29.12
C PHE A 11 -54.41 17.92 -28.88
N ALA A 12 -53.12 17.89 -29.24
CA ALA A 12 -52.20 16.89 -28.77
C ALA A 12 -51.72 17.31 -27.37
N LEU A 13 -52.25 16.65 -26.33
CA LEU A 13 -51.68 16.67 -25.00
C LEU A 13 -50.29 16.02 -25.11
N ILE A 14 -49.26 16.84 -25.10
CA ILE A 14 -47.88 16.39 -24.88
C ILE A 14 -47.79 16.07 -23.39
N LEU A 15 -47.93 14.78 -23.03
CA LEU A 15 -47.45 14.23 -21.77
C LEU A 15 -45.93 14.29 -21.84
N SER A 16 -45.32 15.34 -21.30
CA SER A 16 -43.92 15.34 -20.95
C SER A 16 -43.69 14.25 -19.88
N PRO A 17 -42.76 13.32 -20.08
CA PRO A 17 -42.35 12.48 -18.97
C PRO A 17 -41.72 13.40 -17.93
N LEU A 18 -42.31 13.48 -16.76
CA LEU A 18 -41.63 13.95 -15.55
C LEU A 18 -40.42 13.08 -15.37
N GLY A 19 -39.32 13.49 -15.98
CA GLY A 19 -38.00 12.98 -15.61
C GLY A 19 -37.84 13.26 -14.12
N SER A 20 -37.86 12.23 -13.32
CA SER A 20 -37.38 12.30 -11.95
C SER A 20 -35.93 12.76 -12.03
N SER A 21 -35.71 14.06 -11.88
CA SER A 21 -34.42 14.61 -11.56
C SER A 21 -34.06 13.97 -10.22
N ILE A 22 -33.22 12.92 -10.25
CA ILE A 22 -32.49 12.50 -9.08
C ILE A 22 -31.69 13.75 -8.72
N PHE A 23 -32.13 14.47 -7.70
CA PHE A 23 -31.33 15.51 -7.08
C PHE A 23 -30.04 14.81 -6.66
N ALA A 24 -28.94 15.13 -7.35
CA ALA A 24 -27.62 14.84 -6.82
C ALA A 24 -27.63 15.41 -5.39
N LEU A 25 -27.50 14.57 -4.38
CA LEU A 25 -27.36 15.04 -3.00
C LEU A 25 -26.23 16.06 -3.02
N ASP A 26 -26.54 17.29 -2.62
CA ASP A 26 -25.54 18.34 -2.49
C ASP A 26 -24.50 17.87 -1.50
N CYS A 27 -23.31 17.56 -2.01
CA CYS A 27 -22.19 17.11 -1.21
C CYS A 27 -21.74 18.27 -0.31
N PRO A 28 -21.59 18.07 1.01
CA PRO A 28 -21.05 19.10 1.89
C PRO A 28 -19.73 19.63 1.32
N SER A 29 -19.63 20.94 1.10
CA SER A 29 -18.56 21.52 0.30
C SER A 29 -17.22 21.63 1.02
N VAL A 30 -17.21 21.66 2.35
CA VAL A 30 -15.99 21.89 3.14
C VAL A 30 -15.75 20.73 4.09
N PRO A 31 -14.62 20.00 3.91
CA PRO A 31 -14.20 18.94 4.83
C PRO A 31 -13.98 19.42 6.27
N ASN A 32 -14.45 18.64 7.25
CA ASN A 32 -14.02 18.80 8.64
C ASN A 32 -12.62 18.18 8.79
N THR A 33 -11.67 18.97 9.25
CA THR A 33 -10.24 18.60 9.33
C THR A 33 -9.70 18.74 10.76
N GLU A 34 -10.55 18.54 11.76
CA GLU A 34 -10.14 18.60 13.18
C GLU A 34 -9.15 17.49 13.54
N SER A 35 -9.28 16.30 12.91
CA SER A 35 -8.38 15.18 13.08
C SER A 35 -8.13 14.46 11.74
N PHE A 36 -6.98 13.79 11.65
CA PHE A 36 -6.56 12.98 10.51
C PHE A 36 -6.19 11.58 10.97
N PHE A 37 -6.72 10.54 10.32
CA PHE A 37 -6.40 9.15 10.60
C PHE A 37 -6.29 8.33 9.29
N PRO A 38 -5.30 7.45 9.10
CA PRO A 38 -4.13 7.21 9.96
C PRO A 38 -3.08 8.33 9.86
N GLY A 39 -2.16 8.39 10.82
CA GLY A 39 -1.04 9.35 10.78
C GLY A 39 0.01 9.02 9.72
N SER A 40 0.10 7.74 9.31
CA SER A 40 1.02 7.22 8.29
C SER A 40 0.46 5.94 7.68
N TRP A 41 1.19 5.34 6.71
CA TRP A 41 0.87 4.01 6.20
C TRP A 41 0.83 2.94 7.29
N GLY A 42 1.73 3.03 8.26
CA GLY A 42 1.84 2.09 9.38
C GLY A 42 0.84 2.32 10.50
N ILE A 43 -0.14 3.22 10.34
CA ILE A 43 -1.07 3.72 11.35
C ILE A 43 -0.36 4.72 12.27
N ASP A 44 0.83 4.39 12.77
CA ASP A 44 1.70 5.22 13.57
C ASP A 44 3.12 5.33 12.96
N GLU A 45 3.99 6.07 13.61
CA GLU A 45 5.38 6.28 13.16
C GLU A 45 6.26 5.04 13.34
N ALA A 46 5.85 4.10 14.20
CA ALA A 46 6.53 2.84 14.47
C ALA A 46 6.10 1.72 13.52
N ASN A 47 5.15 1.98 12.63
CA ASN A 47 4.56 1.04 11.68
C ASN A 47 3.94 -0.20 12.36
N THR A 48 3.34 -0.03 13.54
CA THR A 48 2.72 -1.15 14.28
C THR A 48 1.52 -1.75 13.55
N ARG A 49 0.88 -0.99 12.68
CA ARG A 49 -0.37 -1.35 11.97
C ARG A 49 -1.44 -1.87 12.90
N PHE A 50 -1.47 -1.27 14.11
CA PHE A 50 -2.48 -1.53 15.13
C PHE A 50 -3.36 -0.30 15.32
N VAL A 51 -4.66 -0.48 15.18
CA VAL A 51 -5.67 0.55 15.42
C VAL A 51 -6.29 0.29 16.78
N ASN A 52 -6.14 1.24 17.69
CA ASN A 52 -6.68 1.13 19.04
C ASN A 52 -8.20 1.37 19.08
N SER A 53 -8.84 1.10 20.22
CA SER A 53 -10.28 1.28 20.42
C SER A 53 -10.77 2.73 20.43
N GLU A 54 -9.86 3.71 20.49
CA GLU A 54 -10.21 5.14 20.35
C GLU A 54 -10.42 5.51 18.88
N ASP A 55 -9.73 4.81 17.96
CA ASP A 55 -9.73 5.05 16.53
C ASP A 55 -10.58 4.05 15.73
N SER A 56 -10.95 2.88 16.32
CA SER A 56 -11.85 1.91 15.69
C SER A 56 -12.79 1.27 16.71
N GLN A 57 -14.07 1.21 16.34
CA GLN A 57 -15.13 0.53 17.12
C GLN A 57 -15.25 -0.95 16.72
N ILE A 58 -14.51 -1.41 15.70
CA ILE A 58 -14.60 -2.78 15.19
C ILE A 58 -13.74 -3.70 16.05
N ASP A 59 -14.36 -4.70 16.66
CA ASP A 59 -13.74 -5.71 17.50
C ASP A 59 -14.22 -7.13 17.16
N SER A 60 -13.76 -8.13 17.92
CA SER A 60 -14.11 -9.54 17.68
C SER A 60 -15.58 -9.86 17.96
N GLU A 61 -16.30 -9.04 18.74
CA GLU A 61 -17.70 -9.29 19.08
C GLU A 61 -18.64 -8.75 17.99
N ASN A 62 -18.27 -7.67 17.28
CA ASN A 62 -19.14 -6.96 16.35
C ASN A 62 -18.72 -7.05 14.87
N VAL A 63 -17.51 -7.52 14.55
CA VAL A 63 -17.00 -7.56 13.17
C VAL A 63 -17.90 -8.31 12.18
N HIS A 64 -18.69 -9.29 12.66
CA HIS A 64 -19.65 -10.02 11.85
C HIS A 64 -20.81 -9.15 11.34
N LEU A 65 -21.04 -7.99 11.93
CA LEU A 65 -22.07 -7.02 11.54
C LEU A 65 -21.63 -6.12 10.37
N LEU A 66 -20.38 -6.22 9.91
CA LEU A 66 -19.89 -5.42 8.78
C LEU A 66 -20.68 -5.68 7.50
N LYS A 67 -21.26 -4.64 6.91
CA LYS A 67 -21.94 -4.66 5.61
C LYS A 67 -21.42 -3.57 4.69
N LEU A 68 -21.46 -3.81 3.37
CA LEU A 68 -21.08 -2.81 2.39
C LEU A 68 -22.03 -1.61 2.47
N LYS A 69 -21.50 -0.44 2.88
CA LYS A 69 -22.24 0.84 2.94
C LYS A 69 -22.38 1.42 1.55
N TRP A 70 -21.25 1.63 0.88
CA TRP A 70 -21.19 2.12 -0.50
C TRP A 70 -19.89 1.71 -1.18
N SER A 71 -19.87 1.85 -2.49
CA SER A 71 -18.68 1.65 -3.32
C SER A 71 -18.47 2.81 -4.27
N TYR A 72 -17.19 3.12 -4.54
CA TYR A 72 -16.75 4.15 -5.49
C TYR A 72 -15.94 3.49 -6.61
N GLY A 73 -16.25 3.83 -7.86
CA GLY A 73 -15.50 3.37 -9.03
C GLY A 73 -14.28 4.27 -9.26
N LEU A 74 -13.08 3.70 -9.16
CA LEU A 74 -11.82 4.40 -9.43
C LEU A 74 -11.58 4.52 -10.94
N SER A 75 -10.91 5.59 -11.36
CA SER A 75 -10.46 5.76 -12.75
C SER A 75 -9.16 4.99 -13.07
N THR A 76 -8.56 4.31 -12.09
CA THR A 76 -7.41 3.42 -12.25
C THR A 76 -7.80 1.96 -12.04
N THR A 77 -7.11 1.04 -12.72
CA THR A 77 -7.27 -0.42 -12.56
C THR A 77 -6.18 -1.05 -11.70
N ALA A 78 -5.36 -0.25 -11.05
CA ALA A 78 -4.30 -0.68 -10.14
C ALA A 78 -4.19 0.29 -8.97
N PRO A 79 -5.19 0.33 -8.06
CA PRO A 79 -5.16 1.24 -6.91
C PRO A 79 -3.95 0.92 -6.00
N ARG A 80 -3.18 1.96 -5.66
CA ARG A 80 -1.95 1.86 -4.85
C ARG A 80 -1.90 2.87 -3.72
N PHE A 81 -2.99 3.55 -3.44
CA PHE A 81 -3.07 4.52 -2.36
C PHE A 81 -3.51 3.87 -1.04
N TYR A 82 -3.13 4.46 0.08
CA TYR A 82 -3.74 4.21 1.39
C TYR A 82 -4.55 5.43 1.79
N PRO A 83 -5.85 5.28 2.11
CA PRO A 83 -6.72 6.42 2.34
C PRO A 83 -6.38 7.15 3.64
N LEU A 84 -6.76 8.43 3.71
CA LEU A 84 -6.78 9.22 4.93
C LEU A 84 -8.24 9.56 5.26
N VAL A 85 -8.61 9.50 6.53
CA VAL A 85 -9.96 9.76 7.00
C VAL A 85 -9.96 10.94 7.98
N THR A 86 -10.97 11.76 7.88
CA THR A 86 -11.33 12.79 8.86
C THR A 86 -12.76 12.53 9.35
N PRO A 87 -13.31 13.30 10.31
CA PRO A 87 -14.64 13.04 10.85
C PRO A 87 -15.75 12.91 9.80
N ASP A 88 -15.60 13.59 8.64
CA ASP A 88 -16.63 13.60 7.60
C ASP A 88 -16.11 13.36 6.17
N THR A 89 -14.80 13.13 5.98
CA THR A 89 -14.20 13.05 4.64
C THR A 89 -13.23 11.87 4.54
N ILE A 90 -13.23 11.20 3.38
CA ILE A 90 -12.24 10.19 2.99
C ILE A 90 -11.44 10.75 1.80
N TYR A 91 -10.11 10.78 1.92
CA TYR A 91 -9.20 11.18 0.84
C TYR A 91 -8.61 9.95 0.18
N ILE A 92 -8.69 9.89 -1.15
CA ILE A 92 -8.23 8.75 -1.96
C ILE A 92 -7.43 9.20 -3.18
N GLY A 93 -6.57 8.32 -3.69
CA GLY A 93 -5.95 8.44 -5.01
C GLY A 93 -6.86 7.86 -6.08
N ASP A 94 -7.22 8.64 -7.11
CA ASP A 94 -8.14 8.21 -8.17
C ASP A 94 -7.58 8.49 -9.57
N GLY A 95 -6.48 7.88 -9.92
CA GLY A 95 -5.95 7.85 -11.29
C GLY A 95 -6.04 9.21 -12.00
N GLU A 96 -6.85 9.29 -13.06
CA GLU A 96 -7.03 10.52 -13.85
C GLU A 96 -7.60 11.69 -13.06
N ASN A 97 -8.28 11.44 -11.96
CA ASN A 97 -8.82 12.49 -11.08
C ASN A 97 -7.81 13.00 -10.05
N GLY A 98 -6.66 12.31 -9.91
CA GLY A 98 -5.61 12.66 -8.97
C GLY A 98 -5.98 12.35 -7.52
N LEU A 99 -5.86 13.34 -6.63
CA LEU A 99 -6.34 13.24 -5.25
C LEU A 99 -7.80 13.67 -5.19
N VAL A 100 -8.64 12.88 -4.52
CA VAL A 100 -10.08 13.10 -4.41
C VAL A 100 -10.51 13.09 -2.94
N ALA A 101 -11.36 14.05 -2.56
CA ALA A 101 -12.05 14.05 -1.28
C ALA A 101 -13.50 13.58 -1.47
N LEU A 102 -13.86 12.54 -0.72
CA LEU A 102 -15.20 11.96 -0.69
C LEU A 102 -15.90 12.30 0.62
N ASP A 103 -17.16 12.59 0.56
CA ASP A 103 -18.01 12.63 1.75
C ASP A 103 -18.08 11.22 2.37
N ARG A 104 -17.80 11.13 3.67
CA ARG A 104 -17.69 9.84 4.37
C ARG A 104 -19.01 9.08 4.40
N GLU A 105 -20.14 9.82 4.51
CA GLU A 105 -21.47 9.21 4.65
C GLU A 105 -21.99 8.69 3.31
N SER A 106 -21.90 9.50 2.27
CA SER A 106 -22.53 9.25 0.96
C SER A 106 -21.58 8.79 -0.13
N GLY A 107 -20.26 8.96 0.05
CA GLY A 107 -19.26 8.72 -0.99
C GLY A 107 -19.29 9.77 -2.12
N CYS A 108 -20.07 10.86 -2.01
CA CYS A 108 -20.10 11.90 -3.02
C CYS A 108 -18.77 12.69 -3.04
N VAL A 109 -18.41 13.23 -4.22
CA VAL A 109 -17.13 13.93 -4.39
C VAL A 109 -17.26 15.38 -3.95
N ARG A 110 -16.48 15.78 -2.93
CA ARG A 110 -16.38 17.15 -2.46
C ARG A 110 -15.47 18.01 -3.35
N TRP A 111 -14.30 17.47 -3.69
CA TRP A 111 -13.36 18.11 -4.61
C TRP A 111 -12.38 17.10 -5.26
N ARG A 112 -11.71 17.52 -6.32
CA ARG A 112 -10.64 16.78 -7.02
C ARG A 112 -9.45 17.69 -7.23
N ASN A 113 -8.24 17.16 -6.96
CA ASN A 113 -6.98 17.79 -7.32
C ASN A 113 -6.37 17.09 -8.53
N LYS A 114 -6.56 17.66 -9.73
CA LYS A 114 -6.06 17.09 -10.99
C LYS A 114 -4.59 17.38 -11.27
N ASP A 115 -3.91 18.22 -10.49
CA ASP A 115 -2.46 18.40 -10.58
C ASP A 115 -1.75 17.08 -10.31
N ALA A 116 -2.32 16.28 -9.39
CA ALA A 116 -1.87 14.95 -9.04
C ALA A 116 -2.46 13.82 -9.92
N SER A 117 -3.03 14.14 -11.09
CA SER A 117 -3.58 13.11 -12.00
C SER A 117 -2.50 12.10 -12.41
N GLY A 118 -2.87 10.82 -12.40
CA GLY A 118 -1.99 9.68 -12.64
C GLY A 118 -1.92 8.75 -11.43
N ASP A 119 -0.75 8.23 -11.12
CA ASP A 119 -0.57 7.21 -10.10
C ASP A 119 -0.19 7.83 -8.74
N VAL A 120 -1.18 8.06 -7.87
CA VAL A 120 -0.96 8.31 -6.44
C VAL A 120 -0.61 6.95 -5.82
N ALA A 121 0.67 6.71 -5.59
CA ALA A 121 1.22 5.38 -5.28
C ALA A 121 1.68 5.27 -3.81
N SER A 122 1.05 6.00 -2.90
CA SER A 122 1.45 6.04 -1.49
C SER A 122 0.27 6.24 -0.55
N SER A 123 0.52 6.16 0.75
CA SER A 123 -0.41 6.66 1.75
C SER A 123 -0.61 8.17 1.59
N ILE A 124 -1.81 8.61 1.95
CA ILE A 124 -2.14 10.02 2.13
C ILE A 124 -2.05 10.27 3.63
N THR A 125 -1.28 11.28 4.04
CA THR A 125 -1.13 11.69 5.45
C THR A 125 -1.52 13.13 5.63
N GLY A 126 -1.94 13.50 6.85
CA GLY A 126 -2.39 14.85 7.16
C GLY A 126 -1.60 15.49 8.28
N SER A 127 -1.42 16.80 8.22
CA SER A 127 -0.84 17.59 9.31
C SER A 127 -1.36 19.02 9.26
N ASN A 128 -1.37 19.70 10.40
CA ASN A 128 -1.65 21.13 10.46
C ASN A 128 -0.37 21.93 10.24
N THR A 129 -0.40 22.86 9.30
CA THR A 129 0.71 23.75 8.95
C THR A 129 0.29 25.21 9.08
N ARG A 130 1.21 26.15 8.83
CA ARG A 130 0.86 27.59 8.73
C ARG A 130 -0.15 27.89 7.62
N PHE A 131 -0.30 27.00 6.64
CA PHE A 131 -1.30 27.12 5.55
C PHE A 131 -2.65 26.51 5.91
N GLY A 132 -2.81 25.99 7.12
CA GLY A 132 -3.97 25.23 7.58
C GLY A 132 -3.78 23.72 7.43
N PRO A 133 -4.88 22.95 7.43
CA PRO A 133 -4.85 21.50 7.31
C PRO A 133 -4.31 21.09 5.93
N THR A 134 -3.24 20.32 5.93
CA THR A 134 -2.46 19.98 4.75
C THR A 134 -2.35 18.47 4.60
N LEU A 135 -2.56 17.97 3.38
CA LEU A 135 -2.38 16.57 2.97
C LEU A 135 -1.05 16.40 2.27
N TYR A 136 -0.36 15.30 2.54
CA TYR A 136 0.88 14.91 1.88
C TYR A 136 0.75 13.52 1.28
N PHE A 137 1.29 13.34 0.09
CA PHE A 137 1.37 12.04 -0.59
C PHE A 137 2.44 12.09 -1.68
N ALA A 138 2.88 10.91 -2.12
CA ALA A 138 3.77 10.78 -3.27
C ALA A 138 3.00 10.35 -4.51
N HIS A 139 3.26 11.02 -5.62
CA HIS A 139 2.86 10.58 -6.96
C HIS A 139 4.03 9.85 -7.60
N ARG A 140 3.81 8.70 -8.18
CA ARG A 140 4.83 7.76 -8.64
C ARG A 140 6.00 8.39 -9.44
N THR A 141 5.72 9.39 -10.26
CA THR A 141 6.74 10.03 -11.12
C THR A 141 6.80 11.54 -11.02
N LYS A 142 5.83 12.19 -10.35
CA LYS A 142 5.76 13.64 -10.27
C LYS A 142 6.35 14.21 -8.97
N GLY A 143 6.72 13.36 -8.01
CA GLY A 143 7.25 13.77 -6.72
C GLY A 143 6.23 13.80 -5.59
N VAL A 144 6.53 14.56 -4.56
CA VAL A 144 5.71 14.73 -3.36
C VAL A 144 4.84 15.98 -3.51
N PHE A 145 3.60 15.86 -3.08
CA PHE A 145 2.62 16.95 -3.09
C PHE A 145 2.23 17.33 -1.67
N ALA A 146 2.03 18.64 -1.45
CA ALA A 146 1.27 19.18 -0.34
C ALA A 146 0.00 19.84 -0.89
N VAL A 147 -1.15 19.46 -0.33
CA VAL A 147 -2.47 19.91 -0.78
C VAL A 147 -3.26 20.39 0.41
N HIS A 148 -3.93 21.55 0.29
CA HIS A 148 -4.82 22.05 1.33
C HIS A 148 -6.06 21.15 1.45
N ALA A 149 -6.27 20.53 2.61
CA ALA A 149 -7.25 19.45 2.80
C ALA A 149 -8.70 19.88 2.54
N GLN A 150 -9.08 21.12 2.88
CA GLN A 150 -10.45 21.61 2.71
C GLN A 150 -10.79 21.99 1.27
N SER A 151 -9.81 22.49 0.49
CA SER A 151 -10.06 23.04 -0.84
C SER A 151 -9.50 22.22 -1.99
N GLY A 152 -8.66 21.23 -1.71
CA GLY A 152 -7.97 20.47 -2.73
C GLY A 152 -6.88 21.23 -3.50
N LYS A 153 -6.55 22.48 -3.10
CA LYS A 153 -5.57 23.32 -3.78
C LYS A 153 -4.15 22.82 -3.48
N THR A 154 -3.33 22.62 -4.52
CA THR A 154 -1.91 22.35 -4.39
C THR A 154 -1.19 23.53 -3.73
N LEU A 155 -0.52 23.29 -2.62
CA LEU A 155 0.32 24.26 -1.92
C LEU A 155 1.72 24.28 -2.50
N TRP A 156 2.29 23.09 -2.67
CA TRP A 156 3.56 22.90 -3.35
C TRP A 156 3.67 21.47 -3.91
N GLN A 157 4.58 21.29 -4.84
CA GLN A 157 5.04 20.03 -5.41
C GLN A 157 6.55 20.03 -5.44
N SER A 158 7.20 18.95 -5.00
CA SER A 158 8.64 18.82 -4.94
C SER A 158 9.11 17.46 -5.46
N GLY A 159 10.24 17.45 -6.15
CA GLY A 159 10.97 16.25 -6.54
C GLY A 159 12.35 16.21 -5.88
N ILE A 160 12.97 15.03 -5.86
CA ILE A 160 14.34 14.87 -5.36
C ILE A 160 15.32 15.29 -6.45
N LYS A 161 16.22 16.23 -6.11
CA LYS A 161 17.11 16.87 -7.09
C LYS A 161 18.32 16.03 -7.45
N ASP A 162 18.75 15.18 -6.53
CA ASP A 162 20.00 14.43 -6.64
C ASP A 162 19.85 13.06 -7.32
N GLU A 163 18.59 12.64 -7.63
CA GLU A 163 18.27 11.41 -8.32
C GLU A 163 17.64 11.73 -9.70
N PRO A 164 18.25 11.32 -10.83
CA PRO A 164 17.80 11.74 -12.16
C PRO A 164 16.51 11.04 -12.64
N LEU A 165 16.23 9.81 -12.15
CA LEU A 165 15.06 9.01 -12.55
C LEU A 165 14.30 8.49 -11.32
N PRO A 166 13.92 9.38 -10.39
CA PRO A 166 13.27 8.93 -9.17
C PRO A 166 11.90 8.33 -9.47
N MET A 167 11.57 7.27 -8.73
CA MET A 167 10.23 6.70 -8.65
C MET A 167 9.80 6.67 -7.19
N TYR A 168 8.62 7.20 -6.91
CA TYR A 168 8.07 7.32 -5.56
C TYR A 168 7.01 6.23 -5.37
N SER A 169 7.45 5.02 -5.05
CA SER A 169 6.58 3.85 -4.87
C SER A 169 6.34 3.47 -3.41
N GLY A 170 7.13 4.01 -2.48
CA GLY A 170 6.94 3.89 -1.05
C GLY A 170 6.12 5.03 -0.46
N SER A 171 5.53 4.80 0.69
CA SER A 171 4.73 5.78 1.41
C SER A 171 5.61 6.73 2.23
N PRO A 172 5.50 8.06 2.04
CA PRO A 172 6.19 9.02 2.89
C PRO A 172 5.69 8.96 4.34
N LEU A 173 6.60 9.26 5.26
CA LEU A 173 6.27 9.48 6.67
C LEU A 173 6.40 10.98 6.99
N VAL A 174 5.37 11.56 7.59
CA VAL A 174 5.36 12.96 8.03
C VAL A 174 5.49 13.04 9.53
N ALA A 175 6.57 13.62 10.03
CA ALA A 175 6.84 13.69 11.46
C ALA A 175 7.66 14.94 11.82
N GLY A 176 7.22 15.68 12.83
CA GLY A 176 7.96 16.84 13.36
C GLY A 176 8.27 17.94 12.34
N GLY A 177 7.39 18.15 11.34
CA GLY A 177 7.59 19.15 10.28
C GLY A 177 8.51 18.68 9.16
N VAL A 178 8.88 17.39 9.13
CA VAL A 178 9.72 16.77 8.11
C VAL A 178 8.93 15.66 7.40
N ILE A 179 9.13 15.53 6.09
CA ILE A 179 8.60 14.43 5.30
C ILE A 179 9.78 13.54 4.89
N TYR A 180 9.79 12.29 5.35
CA TYR A 180 10.76 11.28 4.95
C TYR A 180 10.20 10.52 3.74
N VAL A 181 10.92 10.58 2.62
CA VAL A 181 10.45 10.12 1.31
C VAL A 181 11.30 8.97 0.82
N PRO A 182 10.75 7.75 0.72
CA PRO A 182 11.44 6.63 0.11
C PRO A 182 11.53 6.80 -1.41
N ILE A 183 12.69 6.49 -1.96
CA ILE A 183 13.01 6.64 -3.38
C ILE A 183 13.38 5.30 -3.98
N SER A 184 12.71 4.96 -5.06
CA SER A 184 13.04 3.89 -6.00
C SER A 184 13.49 4.50 -7.32
N SER A 185 13.74 3.69 -8.35
CA SER A 185 14.14 4.20 -9.65
C SER A 185 13.26 3.72 -10.79
N GLN A 186 13.01 4.59 -11.77
CA GLN A 186 12.32 4.25 -13.01
C GLN A 186 13.11 3.26 -13.87
N GLU A 187 14.42 3.06 -13.61
CA GLU A 187 15.25 2.13 -14.38
C GLU A 187 14.82 0.67 -14.24
N ILE A 188 14.10 0.30 -13.14
CA ILE A 188 13.48 -1.03 -13.03
C ILE A 188 12.61 -1.35 -14.25
N GLY A 189 11.82 -0.38 -14.73
CA GLY A 189 10.97 -0.52 -15.92
C GLY A 189 11.71 -0.23 -17.23
N LEU A 190 12.64 0.73 -17.26
CA LEU A 190 13.42 1.06 -18.45
C LEU A 190 14.34 -0.09 -18.87
N SER A 191 14.72 -0.96 -17.95
CA SER A 191 15.49 -2.17 -18.23
C SER A 191 14.85 -3.08 -19.29
N LEU A 192 13.52 -3.06 -19.43
CA LEU A 192 12.80 -3.80 -20.48
C LEU A 192 13.18 -3.35 -21.90
N LEU A 193 13.72 -2.16 -22.07
CA LEU A 193 14.09 -1.62 -23.38
C LEU A 193 15.47 -2.15 -23.78
N PRO A 194 15.59 -2.96 -24.86
CA PRO A 194 16.83 -3.66 -25.18
C PRO A 194 17.98 -2.74 -25.61
N PHE A 195 17.69 -1.49 -26.02
CA PHE A 195 18.69 -0.48 -26.39
C PHE A 195 18.96 0.54 -25.28
N TYR A 196 18.36 0.37 -24.11
CA TYR A 196 18.66 1.18 -22.93
C TYR A 196 19.94 0.67 -22.27
N GLY A 197 20.87 1.56 -21.99
CA GLY A 197 22.08 1.22 -21.23
C GLY A 197 21.77 1.18 -19.74
N CYS A 198 21.46 0.03 -19.26
CA CYS A 198 21.04 -0.16 -17.86
C CYS A 198 22.21 -0.56 -16.95
N CYS A 199 22.27 -0.15 -15.66
CA CYS A 199 21.49 0.90 -15.01
C CYS A 199 22.44 1.82 -14.23
N THR A 200 22.06 3.05 -13.98
CA THR A 200 22.97 4.08 -13.43
C THR A 200 22.48 4.71 -12.14
N THR A 201 21.24 4.43 -11.73
CA THR A 201 20.57 5.05 -10.60
C THR A 201 20.43 4.10 -9.42
N SER A 202 20.24 4.66 -8.23
CA SER A 202 19.99 3.87 -7.03
C SER A 202 18.68 4.27 -6.34
N GLY A 203 18.24 3.45 -5.41
CA GLY A 203 17.27 3.87 -4.41
C GLY A 203 17.83 4.91 -3.45
N GLY A 204 17.03 5.39 -2.52
CA GLY A 204 17.45 6.34 -1.51
C GLY A 204 16.36 6.72 -0.52
N MET A 205 16.76 7.52 0.46
CA MET A 205 15.85 8.16 1.41
C MET A 205 16.11 9.66 1.39
N ALA A 206 15.06 10.46 1.30
CA ALA A 206 15.15 11.92 1.35
C ALA A 206 14.34 12.46 2.54
N ALA A 207 14.76 13.62 3.07
CA ALA A 207 13.94 14.42 3.97
C ALA A 207 13.61 15.76 3.31
N LEU A 208 12.34 16.13 3.37
CA LEU A 208 11.84 17.41 2.89
C LEU A 208 11.24 18.21 4.06
N ASP A 209 11.37 19.52 4.01
CA ASP A 209 10.60 20.40 4.88
C ASP A 209 9.11 20.35 4.53
N ALA A 210 8.27 20.05 5.49
CA ALA A 210 6.84 19.83 5.24
C ALA A 210 6.08 21.09 4.82
N GLU A 211 6.56 22.30 5.19
CA GLU A 211 5.91 23.54 4.81
C GLU A 211 6.28 24.03 3.42
N THR A 212 7.51 23.76 2.99
CA THR A 212 8.07 24.34 1.76
C THR A 212 8.34 23.33 0.64
N GLY A 213 8.45 22.03 1.01
CA GLY A 213 8.90 20.97 0.10
C GLY A 213 10.39 21.06 -0.23
N GLU A 214 11.17 21.89 0.50
CA GLU A 214 12.62 21.99 0.29
C GLU A 214 13.32 20.72 0.79
N GLN A 215 14.27 20.20 -0.01
CA GLN A 215 15.06 19.04 0.35
C GLN A 215 16.06 19.41 1.44
N LEU A 216 15.96 18.76 2.60
CA LEU A 216 16.85 18.95 3.76
C LEU A 216 18.11 18.09 3.62
N TRP A 217 17.92 16.82 3.24
CA TRP A 217 19.00 15.89 2.94
C TRP A 217 18.51 14.76 2.01
N TYR A 218 19.47 14.07 1.37
CA TYR A 218 19.25 12.86 0.57
C TYR A 218 20.39 11.88 0.82
N LEU A 219 20.06 10.63 1.07
CA LEU A 219 21.00 9.51 1.19
C LEU A 219 20.69 8.49 0.08
N PRO A 220 21.54 8.33 -0.94
CA PRO A 220 21.42 7.23 -1.89
C PRO A 220 21.73 5.90 -1.18
N THR A 221 21.07 4.81 -1.57
CA THR A 221 21.36 3.48 -1.04
C THR A 221 22.70 2.94 -1.55
N ILE A 222 23.13 3.37 -2.74
CA ILE A 222 24.45 3.08 -3.31
C ILE A 222 25.18 4.41 -3.50
N GLU A 223 26.22 4.64 -2.71
CA GLU A 223 27.02 5.89 -2.77
C GLU A 223 28.01 5.88 -3.94
N GLU A 224 28.39 4.71 -4.43
CA GLU A 224 29.30 4.54 -5.56
C GLU A 224 28.60 4.91 -6.87
N LYS A 225 29.27 5.71 -7.70
CA LYS A 225 28.76 6.04 -9.03
C LYS A 225 28.86 4.84 -9.97
N ALA A 226 27.78 4.57 -10.67
CA ALA A 226 27.78 3.54 -11.70
C ALA A 226 28.83 3.80 -12.77
N THR A 227 29.53 2.75 -13.18
CA THR A 227 30.55 2.76 -14.24
C THR A 227 30.17 1.74 -15.31
N VAL A 228 30.85 1.80 -16.48
CA VAL A 228 30.62 0.81 -17.54
C VAL A 228 31.19 -0.54 -17.11
N THR A 229 30.32 -1.51 -16.94
CA THR A 229 30.68 -2.89 -16.53
C THR A 229 30.79 -3.86 -17.71
N GLY A 230 30.22 -3.50 -18.86
CA GLY A 230 30.21 -4.35 -20.05
C GLY A 230 29.40 -3.77 -21.20
N ARG A 231 29.07 -4.63 -22.17
CA ARG A 231 28.23 -4.27 -23.33
C ARG A 231 27.36 -5.47 -23.73
N HIS A 232 26.18 -5.19 -24.25
CA HIS A 232 25.34 -6.14 -24.95
C HIS A 232 24.91 -5.61 -26.32
N LEU A 233 24.34 -6.46 -27.17
CA LEU A 233 23.99 -6.09 -28.55
C LEU A 233 25.13 -5.35 -29.30
N LEU A 234 26.38 -5.70 -29.00
CA LEU A 234 27.63 -5.18 -29.55
C LEU A 234 27.98 -3.73 -29.13
N PHE A 235 27.03 -2.85 -28.88
CA PHE A 235 27.28 -1.42 -28.67
C PHE A 235 26.58 -0.80 -27.45
N VAL A 236 25.53 -1.44 -26.90
CA VAL A 236 24.82 -0.90 -25.72
C VAL A 236 25.64 -1.16 -24.47
N GLN A 237 25.95 -0.12 -23.71
CA GLN A 237 26.73 -0.23 -22.49
C GLN A 237 25.88 -0.79 -21.35
N ARG A 238 26.49 -1.69 -20.55
CA ARG A 238 26.00 -2.08 -19.23
C ARG A 238 26.68 -1.19 -18.19
N TRP A 239 25.90 -0.75 -17.22
CA TRP A 239 26.37 0.11 -16.14
C TRP A 239 26.06 -0.53 -14.80
N GLY A 240 26.83 -0.13 -13.77
CA GLY A 240 26.62 -0.54 -12.39
C GLY A 240 27.75 -0.10 -11.46
N PRO A 241 27.56 -0.26 -10.12
CA PRO A 241 26.36 -0.84 -9.46
C PRO A 241 25.16 0.09 -9.56
N SER A 242 23.94 -0.47 -9.41
CA SER A 242 22.68 0.28 -9.41
C SER A 242 21.56 -0.52 -8.70
N GLY A 243 20.42 0.10 -8.42
CA GLY A 243 19.29 -0.54 -7.76
C GLY A 243 19.24 -0.27 -6.26
N ALA A 244 19.04 -1.28 -5.45
CA ALA A 244 18.75 -1.18 -4.02
C ALA A 244 17.61 -0.16 -3.73
N PRO A 245 16.43 -0.30 -4.38
CA PRO A 245 15.33 0.64 -4.25
C PRO A 245 14.75 0.67 -2.84
N VAL A 246 14.24 1.82 -2.41
CA VAL A 246 13.41 1.94 -1.20
C VAL A 246 11.98 2.16 -1.65
N TRP A 247 11.12 1.15 -1.44
CA TRP A 247 9.73 1.19 -1.88
C TRP A 247 8.72 0.86 -0.78
N SER A 248 9.18 0.67 0.45
CA SER A 248 8.39 0.57 1.68
C SER A 248 8.32 1.92 2.41
N ALA A 249 7.42 2.05 3.38
CA ALA A 249 7.38 3.20 4.26
C ALA A 249 8.54 3.14 5.28
N PRO A 250 9.17 4.26 5.66
CA PRO A 250 10.15 4.27 6.74
C PRO A 250 9.48 4.22 8.12
N THR A 251 10.23 3.74 9.12
CA THR A 251 9.84 3.67 10.52
C THR A 251 10.66 4.66 11.34
N LEU A 252 10.01 5.44 12.18
CA LEU A 252 10.69 6.46 12.99
C LEU A 252 10.82 6.02 14.45
N ASP A 253 12.05 6.01 14.93
CA ASP A 253 12.40 5.91 16.33
C ASP A 253 12.77 7.30 16.87
N ARG A 254 11.83 7.94 17.55
CA ARG A 254 12.07 9.28 18.12
C ARG A 254 13.04 9.27 19.30
N GLU A 255 13.07 8.17 20.06
CA GLU A 255 13.92 8.06 21.24
C GLU A 255 15.39 8.03 20.86
N ARG A 256 15.74 7.25 19.82
CA ARG A 256 17.12 7.14 19.30
C ARG A 256 17.43 8.19 18.23
N GLY A 257 16.42 8.86 17.68
CA GLY A 257 16.59 9.76 16.54
C GLY A 257 16.97 9.03 15.26
N LEU A 258 16.48 7.81 15.07
CA LEU A 258 16.76 6.95 13.93
C LEU A 258 15.54 6.77 13.04
N LEU A 259 15.81 6.62 11.76
CA LEU A 259 14.86 6.22 10.72
C LEU A 259 15.27 4.87 10.17
N PHE A 260 14.36 3.89 10.15
CA PHE A 260 14.60 2.56 9.61
C PHE A 260 13.84 2.37 8.30
N TYR A 261 14.47 1.69 7.33
CA TYR A 261 13.83 1.29 6.08
C TYR A 261 14.53 0.09 5.45
N GLY A 262 13.78 -0.66 4.64
CA GLY A 262 14.30 -1.78 3.86
C GLY A 262 14.63 -1.40 2.44
N THR A 263 15.55 -2.14 1.82
CA THR A 263 15.90 -2.02 0.40
C THR A 263 15.55 -3.28 -0.37
N GLY A 264 15.43 -3.15 -1.67
CA GLY A 264 15.32 -4.26 -2.60
C GLY A 264 16.64 -4.59 -3.27
N GLU A 265 16.54 -5.33 -4.35
CA GLU A 265 17.61 -5.92 -5.16
C GLU A 265 18.51 -4.90 -5.87
N ASN A 266 19.71 -5.30 -6.28
CA ASN A 266 20.47 -4.55 -7.26
C ASN A 266 19.87 -4.72 -8.67
N TYR A 267 19.82 -3.65 -9.49
CA TYR A 267 19.35 -3.75 -10.87
C TYR A 267 20.43 -4.23 -11.84
N SER A 268 21.70 -4.04 -11.49
CA SER A 268 22.85 -4.41 -12.32
C SER A 268 24.10 -4.69 -11.48
N ALA A 269 25.00 -5.48 -12.06
CA ALA A 269 26.29 -5.83 -11.46
C ALA A 269 27.26 -4.63 -11.41
N PRO A 270 28.17 -4.61 -10.42
CA PRO A 270 28.32 -5.59 -9.35
C PRO A 270 27.25 -5.47 -8.26
N ALA A 271 26.97 -6.55 -7.56
CA ALA A 271 26.15 -6.53 -6.36
C ALA A 271 26.79 -5.70 -5.25
N THR A 272 25.95 -5.07 -4.41
CA THR A 272 26.38 -4.26 -3.26
C THR A 272 25.89 -4.87 -1.95
N ASP A 273 26.47 -4.45 -0.83
CA ASP A 273 26.02 -4.83 0.51
C ASP A 273 24.75 -4.07 0.95
N THR A 274 24.23 -3.21 0.08
CA THR A 274 23.07 -2.36 0.33
C THR A 274 21.77 -2.86 -0.26
N SER A 275 21.81 -3.92 -1.11
CA SER A 275 20.61 -4.63 -1.56
C SER A 275 20.07 -5.56 -0.47
N ASP A 276 18.76 -5.76 -0.43
CA ASP A 276 18.06 -6.63 0.52
C ASP A 276 18.51 -6.42 1.97
N ALA A 277 18.55 -5.16 2.35
CA ALA A 277 19.15 -4.72 3.59
C ALA A 277 18.21 -3.83 4.40
N ILE A 278 18.44 -3.77 5.71
CA ILE A 278 17.81 -2.81 6.60
C ILE A 278 18.83 -1.71 6.92
N PHE A 279 18.40 -0.48 6.71
CA PHE A 279 19.14 0.75 7.04
C PHE A 279 18.63 1.36 8.32
N ALA A 280 19.54 1.89 9.14
CA ALA A 280 19.26 2.85 10.19
C ALA A 280 20.00 4.16 9.89
N VAL A 281 19.25 5.27 9.90
CA VAL A 281 19.75 6.58 9.47
C VAL A 281 19.41 7.62 10.51
N ASP A 282 20.35 8.49 10.87
CA ASP A 282 20.11 9.64 11.74
C ASP A 282 19.14 10.64 11.07
N ILE A 283 18.04 10.94 11.73
CA ILE A 283 16.94 11.74 11.16
C ILE A 283 17.32 13.19 10.85
N LYS A 284 18.32 13.74 11.54
CA LYS A 284 18.71 15.14 11.38
C LYS A 284 19.72 15.33 10.25
N THR A 285 20.62 14.36 10.10
CA THR A 285 21.77 14.48 9.19
C THR A 285 21.65 13.63 7.94
N GLY A 286 20.75 12.66 7.90
CA GLY A 286 20.65 11.67 6.83
C GLY A 286 21.82 10.68 6.81
N LYS A 287 22.70 10.66 7.83
CA LYS A 287 23.85 9.75 7.86
C LYS A 287 23.44 8.35 8.32
N ARG A 288 23.97 7.35 7.62
CA ARG A 288 23.81 5.94 7.99
C ARG A 288 24.48 5.66 9.35
N SER A 289 23.70 5.14 10.30
CA SER A 289 24.17 4.66 11.61
C SER A 289 24.63 3.22 11.52
N TRP A 290 23.81 2.37 10.94
CA TRP A 290 24.16 0.97 10.66
C TRP A 290 23.41 0.45 9.43
N LEU A 291 23.88 -0.68 8.92
CA LEU A 291 23.33 -1.41 7.78
C LEU A 291 23.40 -2.91 8.07
N LYS A 292 22.33 -3.64 7.75
CA LYS A 292 22.29 -5.10 7.86
C LYS A 292 21.73 -5.72 6.59
N GLN A 293 22.58 -6.35 5.78
CA GLN A 293 22.17 -7.13 4.62
C GLN A 293 21.68 -8.52 5.04
N PHE A 294 20.63 -9.02 4.38
CA PHE A 294 20.04 -10.35 4.62
C PHE A 294 20.28 -11.31 3.45
N THR A 295 20.12 -10.83 2.21
CA THR A 295 20.38 -11.60 0.99
C THR A 295 21.51 -10.92 0.22
N ALA A 296 22.64 -11.59 0.09
CA ALA A 296 23.76 -11.11 -0.70
C ALA A 296 23.59 -11.51 -2.17
N GLU A 297 24.21 -10.71 -3.06
CA GLU A 297 24.30 -11.00 -4.49
C GLU A 297 22.93 -11.08 -5.21
N ASP A 298 21.87 -10.49 -4.63
CA ASP A 298 20.57 -10.38 -5.30
C ASP A 298 20.61 -9.27 -6.35
N MET A 299 20.55 -9.69 -7.62
CA MET A 299 20.57 -8.79 -8.78
C MET A 299 19.43 -9.15 -9.72
N TYR A 300 18.47 -8.26 -9.84
CA TYR A 300 17.29 -8.49 -10.67
C TYR A 300 16.75 -7.16 -11.22
N ASN A 301 16.12 -7.22 -12.39
CA ASN A 301 15.31 -6.14 -12.94
C ASN A 301 14.23 -6.73 -13.87
N LEU A 302 13.25 -5.91 -14.31
CA LEU A 302 12.12 -6.45 -15.08
C LEU A 302 12.51 -7.07 -16.43
N ALA A 303 13.72 -6.82 -16.97
CA ALA A 303 14.19 -7.50 -18.17
C ALA A 303 14.36 -9.01 -17.94
N CYS A 304 14.60 -9.46 -16.70
CA CYS A 304 14.74 -10.87 -16.36
C CYS A 304 13.45 -11.65 -16.62
N ASN A 305 12.29 -11.06 -16.37
CA ASN A 305 10.98 -11.68 -16.65
C ASN A 305 10.75 -12.09 -18.12
N VAL A 306 11.51 -11.49 -19.04
CA VAL A 306 11.36 -11.72 -20.49
C VAL A 306 12.64 -12.21 -21.15
N GLY A 307 13.68 -12.56 -20.36
CA GLY A 307 14.99 -12.93 -20.87
C GLY A 307 15.66 -11.78 -21.66
N GLY A 308 15.43 -10.53 -21.22
CA GLY A 308 15.90 -9.32 -21.88
C GLY A 308 17.40 -9.08 -21.69
N ALA A 309 18.00 -8.33 -22.62
CA ALA A 309 19.45 -8.12 -22.68
C ALA A 309 20.02 -7.35 -21.46
N ASN A 310 19.19 -6.62 -20.73
CA ASN A 310 19.59 -5.90 -19.51
C ASN A 310 19.47 -6.73 -18.22
N CYS A 311 18.95 -7.98 -18.28
CA CYS A 311 19.00 -8.85 -17.12
C CYS A 311 20.45 -9.14 -16.74
N PRO A 312 20.83 -9.04 -15.45
CA PRO A 312 22.16 -9.44 -14.99
C PRO A 312 22.47 -10.90 -15.34
N GLU A 313 23.76 -11.21 -15.62
CA GLU A 313 24.17 -12.60 -15.93
C GLU A 313 24.05 -13.52 -14.72
N GLN A 314 24.21 -12.96 -13.51
CA GLN A 314 23.99 -13.62 -12.25
C GLN A 314 22.66 -13.12 -11.67
N GLU A 315 21.56 -13.64 -12.24
CA GLU A 315 20.22 -13.28 -11.78
C GLU A 315 19.97 -13.78 -10.36
N GLY A 316 19.51 -12.86 -9.50
CA GLY A 316 19.13 -13.15 -8.13
C GLY A 316 17.62 -13.45 -7.98
N PRO A 317 17.19 -13.82 -6.77
CA PRO A 317 15.83 -14.28 -6.49
C PRO A 317 14.78 -13.19 -6.27
N ASP A 318 15.13 -11.91 -6.28
CA ASP A 318 14.23 -10.75 -5.98
C ASP A 318 13.57 -10.87 -4.58
N LEU A 319 14.37 -10.83 -3.53
CA LEU A 319 13.93 -11.07 -2.14
C LEU A 319 13.83 -9.81 -1.27
N ASP A 320 13.41 -8.72 -1.81
CA ASP A 320 13.30 -7.39 -1.17
C ASP A 320 12.71 -7.38 0.25
N PHE A 321 13.05 -6.30 0.96
CA PHE A 321 12.27 -5.78 2.08
C PHE A 321 11.20 -4.79 1.59
N GLY A 322 10.09 -5.30 1.07
CA GLY A 322 8.93 -4.52 0.68
C GLY A 322 8.04 -4.14 1.87
N ALA A 323 8.04 -4.94 2.92
CA ALA A 323 7.39 -4.62 4.17
C ALA A 323 8.22 -3.59 4.96
N PRO A 324 7.61 -2.51 5.48
CA PRO A 324 8.28 -1.61 6.42
C PRO A 324 8.80 -2.34 7.64
N PRO A 325 9.96 -1.98 8.17
CA PRO A 325 10.33 -2.37 9.52
C PRO A 325 9.25 -1.94 10.52
N LEU A 326 9.06 -2.69 11.59
CA LEU A 326 8.06 -2.43 12.62
C LEU A 326 8.78 -2.33 13.98
N LEU A 327 8.59 -1.22 14.70
CA LEU A 327 9.21 -1.02 16.00
C LEU A 327 8.17 -1.29 17.10
N ALA A 328 8.43 -2.26 17.98
CA ALA A 328 7.53 -2.59 19.07
C ALA A 328 8.27 -3.13 20.30
N ARG A 329 7.61 -3.00 21.47
CA ARG A 329 8.12 -3.56 22.72
C ARG A 329 7.62 -4.98 22.91
N ASN A 330 8.51 -5.86 23.31
CA ASN A 330 8.19 -7.22 23.71
C ASN A 330 7.64 -7.29 25.15
N SER A 331 7.31 -8.49 25.66
CA SER A 331 6.73 -8.67 27.00
C SER A 331 7.67 -8.23 28.14
N GLU A 332 8.96 -8.21 27.91
CA GLU A 332 9.98 -7.72 28.86
C GLU A 332 10.14 -6.19 28.81
N GLY A 333 9.41 -5.51 27.94
CA GLY A 333 9.51 -4.06 27.70
C GLY A 333 10.72 -3.65 26.85
N ARG A 334 11.48 -4.61 26.32
CA ARG A 334 12.57 -4.36 25.38
C ARG A 334 12.01 -3.99 24.03
N GLU A 335 12.45 -2.87 23.48
CA GLU A 335 12.09 -2.43 22.15
C GLU A 335 12.94 -3.14 21.08
N LEU A 336 12.28 -3.75 20.10
CA LEU A 336 12.87 -4.50 19.00
C LEU A 336 12.35 -3.99 17.66
N LEU A 337 13.18 -4.12 16.63
CA LEU A 337 12.83 -3.82 15.24
C LEU A 337 12.51 -5.13 14.51
N TYR A 338 11.24 -5.35 14.21
CA TYR A 338 10.76 -6.53 13.50
C TYR A 338 10.78 -6.26 12.00
N VAL A 339 11.33 -7.19 11.24
CA VAL A 339 11.47 -7.08 9.78
C VAL A 339 11.03 -8.36 9.09
N GLY A 340 10.30 -8.21 7.99
CA GLY A 340 9.85 -9.32 7.15
C GLY A 340 10.32 -9.14 5.71
N GLN A 341 10.79 -10.22 5.10
CA GLN A 341 11.37 -10.25 3.75
C GLN A 341 10.55 -11.13 2.81
N LYS A 342 10.60 -10.88 1.51
CA LYS A 342 10.01 -11.73 0.46
C LYS A 342 10.53 -13.19 0.49
N SER A 343 11.68 -13.44 1.11
CA SER A 343 12.18 -14.81 1.36
C SER A 343 11.33 -15.63 2.33
N GLY A 344 10.39 -14.99 3.04
CA GLY A 344 9.66 -15.58 4.16
C GLY A 344 10.39 -15.47 5.50
N ALA A 345 11.59 -14.88 5.52
CA ALA A 345 12.31 -14.59 6.75
C ALA A 345 11.60 -13.48 7.53
N VAL A 346 11.46 -13.70 8.84
CA VAL A 346 10.97 -12.74 9.83
C VAL A 346 11.99 -12.69 10.96
N SER A 347 12.52 -11.51 11.26
CA SER A 347 13.56 -11.37 12.28
C SER A 347 13.23 -10.22 13.23
N ALA A 348 13.68 -10.33 14.46
CA ALA A 348 13.78 -9.20 15.38
C ALA A 348 15.24 -8.76 15.51
N LEU A 349 15.45 -7.45 15.41
CA LEU A 349 16.76 -6.82 15.49
C LEU A 349 16.82 -5.90 16.70
N ASP A 350 18.02 -5.73 17.25
CA ASP A 350 18.30 -4.62 18.17
C ASP A 350 18.30 -3.31 17.36
N PRO A 351 17.42 -2.34 17.66
CA PRO A 351 17.30 -1.13 16.85
C PRO A 351 18.53 -0.22 16.89
N SER A 352 19.38 -0.35 17.91
CA SER A 352 20.60 0.46 18.04
C SER A 352 21.76 -0.05 17.22
N THR A 353 21.83 -1.37 16.97
CA THR A 353 23.00 -2.03 16.36
C THR A 353 22.69 -2.79 15.07
N GLY A 354 21.42 -3.16 14.82
CA GLY A 354 21.02 -4.06 13.74
C GLY A 354 21.40 -5.52 14.00
N GLU A 355 21.84 -5.86 15.21
CA GLU A 355 22.12 -7.25 15.58
C GLU A 355 20.83 -8.05 15.69
N ARG A 356 20.85 -9.27 15.15
CA ARG A 356 19.70 -10.18 15.16
C ARG A 356 19.50 -10.76 16.57
N VAL A 357 18.28 -10.62 17.09
CA VAL A 357 17.85 -11.18 18.39
C VAL A 357 17.26 -12.57 18.18
N TRP A 358 16.34 -12.69 17.22
CA TRP A 358 15.81 -13.97 16.77
C TRP A 358 15.48 -13.92 15.26
N ASP A 359 15.31 -15.10 14.65
CA ASP A 359 15.09 -15.29 13.23
C ASP A 359 14.22 -16.52 12.98
N GLN A 360 13.20 -16.38 12.13
CA GLN A 360 12.28 -17.44 11.73
C GLN A 360 12.06 -17.37 10.22
N LYS A 361 11.56 -18.48 9.62
CA LYS A 361 11.20 -18.50 8.21
C LYS A 361 9.86 -19.21 8.01
N PHE A 362 8.97 -18.58 7.26
CA PHE A 362 7.64 -19.09 6.93
C PHE A 362 7.40 -19.03 5.41
N GLY A 363 6.76 -20.08 4.87
CA GLY A 363 6.59 -20.21 3.42
C GLY A 363 7.91 -20.47 2.68
N ARG A 364 7.83 -20.55 1.37
CA ARG A 364 8.94 -20.90 0.47
C ARG A 364 9.73 -19.68 0.02
N GLY A 365 9.13 -18.49 0.06
CA GLY A 365 9.72 -17.26 -0.48
C GLY A 365 9.46 -17.09 -1.99
N GLY A 366 10.15 -16.12 -2.59
CA GLY A 366 10.03 -15.71 -3.98
C GLY A 366 9.56 -14.26 -4.10
N TYR A 367 9.58 -13.69 -5.29
CA TYR A 367 9.30 -12.25 -5.49
C TYR A 367 7.90 -11.78 -5.01
N LEU A 368 6.96 -12.69 -4.82
CA LEU A 368 5.66 -12.48 -4.14
C LEU A 368 5.43 -13.54 -3.06
N GLY A 369 6.47 -14.22 -2.58
CA GLY A 369 6.31 -15.45 -1.81
C GLY A 369 6.19 -15.26 -0.32
N GLY A 370 7.04 -14.45 0.28
CA GLY A 370 7.13 -14.25 1.72
C GLY A 370 6.29 -13.07 2.22
N VAL A 371 6.86 -12.28 3.12
CA VAL A 371 6.28 -11.03 3.60
C VAL A 371 6.50 -9.95 2.55
N HIS A 372 5.41 -9.45 1.95
CA HIS A 372 5.53 -8.56 0.81
C HIS A 372 5.27 -7.08 1.18
N TRP A 373 4.12 -6.75 1.81
CA TRP A 373 3.76 -5.36 2.06
C TRP A 373 3.75 -4.93 3.52
N GLY A 374 3.49 -5.80 4.49
CA GLY A 374 3.56 -5.37 5.88
C GLY A 374 3.04 -6.34 6.92
N LEU A 375 3.63 -6.24 8.08
CA LEU A 375 3.32 -6.92 9.33
C LEU A 375 2.34 -6.08 10.16
N ALA A 376 1.80 -6.67 11.24
CA ALA A 376 1.10 -5.93 12.30
C ALA A 376 1.50 -6.48 13.68
N ALA A 377 1.56 -5.62 14.70
CA ALA A 377 1.90 -6.04 16.06
C ALA A 377 0.83 -5.63 17.06
N ASP A 378 0.39 -6.59 17.87
CA ASP A 378 -0.40 -6.36 19.06
C ASP A 378 0.50 -6.43 20.29
N ILE A 379 1.03 -5.27 20.69
CA ILE A 379 1.96 -5.18 21.83
C ILE A 379 1.32 -5.65 23.13
N LYS A 380 0.02 -5.39 23.31
CA LYS A 380 -0.74 -5.76 24.51
C LYS A 380 -0.84 -7.29 24.67
N ARG A 381 -0.96 -8.02 23.55
CA ARG A 381 -0.99 -9.48 23.52
C ARG A 381 0.39 -10.12 23.33
N GLY A 382 1.41 -9.33 23.02
CA GLY A 382 2.76 -9.82 22.71
C GLY A 382 2.85 -10.57 21.38
N LEU A 383 1.99 -10.25 20.41
CA LEU A 383 1.88 -10.96 19.14
C LEU A 383 2.32 -10.12 17.94
N LEU A 384 3.05 -10.76 17.03
CA LEU A 384 3.39 -10.29 15.70
C LEU A 384 2.60 -11.09 14.66
N TYR A 385 1.77 -10.42 13.86
CA TYR A 385 1.02 -11.05 12.78
C TYR A 385 1.75 -10.93 11.47
N VAL A 386 1.90 -12.06 10.76
CA VAL A 386 2.72 -12.21 9.57
C VAL A 386 1.90 -12.77 8.43
N PRO A 387 1.58 -11.97 7.41
CA PRO A 387 0.92 -12.46 6.21
C PRO A 387 1.95 -13.10 5.28
N ILE A 388 1.67 -14.30 4.81
CA ILE A 388 2.50 -15.03 3.84
C ILE A 388 1.69 -15.28 2.57
N SER A 389 2.19 -14.77 1.46
CA SER A 389 1.58 -14.99 0.15
C SER A 389 1.91 -16.38 -0.40
N ASP A 390 3.14 -16.81 -0.27
CA ASP A 390 3.70 -18.06 -0.79
C ASP A 390 3.33 -18.36 -2.26
N PHE A 391 3.23 -17.28 -3.07
CA PHE A 391 2.88 -17.36 -4.48
C PHE A 391 3.94 -18.14 -5.27
N PRO A 392 3.53 -19.12 -6.11
CA PRO A 392 4.47 -20.04 -6.76
C PRO A 392 5.14 -19.42 -8.00
N ALA A 393 5.93 -18.37 -7.82
CA ALA A 393 6.64 -17.73 -8.92
C ALA A 393 8.03 -17.22 -8.50
N GLY A 394 8.96 -17.22 -9.42
CA GLY A 394 10.32 -16.70 -9.25
C GLY A 394 11.35 -17.70 -8.72
N LEU A 395 10.94 -18.87 -8.25
CA LEU A 395 11.85 -19.91 -7.75
C LEU A 395 11.37 -21.31 -8.19
N GLU A 396 12.32 -22.25 -8.38
CA GLU A 396 12.01 -23.67 -8.47
C GLU A 396 11.69 -24.20 -7.07
N LEU A 397 10.41 -24.30 -6.74
CA LEU A 397 9.95 -24.66 -5.40
C LEU A 397 9.53 -26.13 -5.38
N THR A 398 10.19 -26.91 -4.55
CA THR A 398 9.94 -28.37 -4.35
C THR A 398 9.00 -28.65 -3.18
N GLU A 399 8.88 -27.71 -2.25
CA GLU A 399 8.06 -27.84 -1.04
C GLU A 399 6.60 -27.46 -1.30
N ALA A 400 5.69 -28.01 -0.50
CA ALA A 400 4.28 -27.63 -0.54
C ALA A 400 4.10 -26.17 -0.07
N PRO A 401 3.20 -25.40 -0.70
CA PRO A 401 2.94 -24.03 -0.27
C PRO A 401 2.21 -24.01 1.08
N THR A 402 2.50 -22.99 1.88
CA THR A 402 1.84 -22.71 3.16
C THR A 402 1.42 -21.23 3.25
N PRO A 403 0.63 -20.71 2.27
CA PRO A 403 0.13 -19.34 2.35
C PRO A 403 -0.85 -19.19 3.50
N GLY A 404 -0.83 -18.05 4.15
CA GLY A 404 -1.77 -17.79 5.24
C GLY A 404 -1.32 -16.72 6.21
N LEU A 405 -1.99 -16.69 7.35
CA LEU A 405 -1.71 -15.76 8.44
C LEU A 405 -1.07 -16.51 9.62
N TYR A 406 0.08 -16.04 10.03
CA TYR A 406 0.83 -16.56 11.16
C TYR A 406 0.81 -15.54 12.30
N ALA A 407 0.68 -16.00 13.55
CA ALA A 407 0.93 -15.22 14.74
C ALA A 407 2.15 -15.74 15.46
N LEU A 408 3.08 -14.85 15.76
CA LEU A 408 4.34 -15.15 16.42
C LEU A 408 4.44 -14.39 17.74
N SER A 409 5.14 -14.97 18.70
CA SER A 409 5.53 -14.25 19.91
C SER A 409 6.50 -13.11 19.55
N LEU A 410 6.27 -11.91 20.07
CA LEU A 410 7.22 -10.79 19.96
C LEU A 410 8.54 -11.06 20.69
N ASP A 411 8.57 -11.97 21.68
CA ASP A 411 9.74 -12.23 22.50
C ASP A 411 10.83 -13.02 21.76
N ASP A 412 10.42 -14.10 21.07
CA ASP A 412 11.36 -15.09 20.51
C ASP A 412 10.98 -15.58 19.12
N GLY A 413 9.90 -15.07 18.53
CA GLY A 413 9.41 -15.47 17.22
C GLY A 413 8.78 -16.86 17.16
N SER A 414 8.49 -17.48 18.32
CA SER A 414 7.80 -18.78 18.36
C SER A 414 6.40 -18.67 17.75
N LEU A 415 5.99 -19.71 17.04
CA LEU A 415 4.68 -19.79 16.40
C LEU A 415 3.59 -20.04 17.45
N GLU A 416 2.65 -19.12 17.58
CA GLU A 416 1.49 -19.24 18.48
C GLU A 416 0.30 -19.91 17.77
N TRP A 417 -0.01 -19.47 16.54
CA TRP A 417 -1.01 -20.09 15.69
C TRP A 417 -0.76 -19.79 14.20
N PHE A 418 -1.36 -20.62 13.35
CA PHE A 418 -1.32 -20.48 11.89
C PHE A 418 -2.69 -20.78 11.29
N THR A 419 -3.19 -19.88 10.46
CA THR A 419 -4.40 -20.08 9.66
C THR A 419 -4.03 -20.18 8.20
N GLU A 420 -4.09 -21.39 7.65
CA GLU A 420 -3.74 -21.69 6.27
C GLU A 420 -4.81 -21.17 5.30
N LYS A 421 -4.38 -20.61 4.18
CA LYS A 421 -5.22 -20.32 3.02
C LYS A 421 -5.21 -21.53 2.08
N ASP A 422 -6.37 -22.13 1.84
CA ASP A 422 -6.49 -23.28 0.95
C ASP A 422 -6.02 -22.92 -0.48
N SER A 423 -4.80 -23.31 -0.79
CA SER A 423 -4.15 -23.12 -2.09
C SER A 423 -4.25 -24.35 -3.01
N SER A 424 -5.16 -25.29 -2.71
CA SER A 424 -5.46 -26.45 -3.56
C SER A 424 -5.86 -26.03 -4.96
N LYS A 425 -5.62 -26.90 -5.95
CA LYS A 425 -6.00 -26.63 -7.35
C LYS A 425 -7.50 -26.34 -7.48
N GLU A 426 -8.34 -27.10 -6.80
CA GLU A 426 -9.80 -26.93 -6.81
C GLU A 426 -10.20 -25.54 -6.30
N ASN A 427 -9.64 -25.11 -5.17
CA ASN A 427 -9.96 -23.80 -4.61
C ASN A 427 -9.46 -22.66 -5.50
N ARG A 428 -8.25 -22.78 -6.08
CA ARG A 428 -7.72 -21.78 -7.02
C ARG A 428 -8.57 -21.67 -8.29
N GLU A 429 -9.08 -22.77 -8.82
CA GLU A 429 -10.01 -22.76 -9.96
C GLU A 429 -11.34 -22.10 -9.59
N ARG A 430 -11.87 -22.37 -8.40
CA ARG A 430 -13.09 -21.73 -7.87
C ARG A 430 -12.92 -20.23 -7.63
N LEU A 431 -11.82 -19.83 -7.04
CA LEU A 431 -11.49 -18.41 -6.77
C LEU A 431 -11.01 -17.66 -8.02
N GLY A 432 -10.48 -18.38 -9.01
CA GLY A 432 -9.91 -17.82 -10.25
C GLY A 432 -8.55 -17.15 -10.07
N PHE A 433 -7.90 -17.31 -8.91
CA PHE A 433 -6.53 -16.88 -8.63
C PHE A 433 -5.99 -17.50 -7.33
N TRP A 434 -4.73 -17.18 -7.03
CA TRP A 434 -4.02 -17.59 -5.82
C TRP A 434 -4.55 -16.89 -4.57
N PRO A 435 -4.84 -17.59 -3.45
CA PRO A 435 -5.44 -17.00 -2.25
C PRO A 435 -4.41 -16.51 -1.20
N GLY A 436 -3.14 -16.35 -1.56
CA GLY A 436 -2.10 -15.94 -0.62
C GLY A 436 -2.25 -14.51 -0.11
N LEU A 437 -1.77 -14.25 1.10
CA LEU A 437 -1.83 -12.95 1.76
C LEU A 437 -0.57 -12.15 1.42
N SER A 438 -0.68 -11.24 0.45
CA SER A 438 0.41 -10.36 0.00
C SER A 438 0.27 -8.94 0.53
N ALA A 439 -0.96 -8.44 0.66
CA ALA A 439 -1.24 -7.09 1.16
C ALA A 439 -0.76 -6.87 2.60
N GLY A 440 -0.47 -5.61 2.94
CA GLY A 440 -0.29 -5.23 4.34
C GLY A 440 -1.56 -5.50 5.15
N ILE A 441 -1.42 -6.18 6.28
CA ILE A 441 -2.50 -6.46 7.22
C ILE A 441 -2.65 -5.33 8.23
N VAL A 442 -3.76 -5.31 8.95
CA VAL A 442 -3.97 -4.36 10.04
C VAL A 442 -4.71 -5.06 11.18
N ALA A 443 -4.29 -4.78 12.42
CA ALA A 443 -4.91 -5.31 13.61
C ALA A 443 -5.73 -4.23 14.35
N THR A 444 -6.80 -4.64 15.03
CA THR A 444 -7.56 -3.85 16.00
C THR A 444 -7.65 -4.60 17.33
N GLU A 445 -8.45 -4.13 18.27
CA GLU A 445 -8.72 -4.83 19.53
C GLU A 445 -9.42 -6.18 19.27
N GLY A 446 -8.60 -7.23 19.09
CA GLY A 446 -9.10 -8.61 18.92
C GLY A 446 -9.35 -9.08 17.49
N VAL A 447 -9.10 -8.26 16.48
CA VAL A 447 -9.33 -8.62 15.06
C VAL A 447 -8.12 -8.29 14.20
N ILE A 448 -7.80 -9.16 13.23
CA ILE A 448 -6.84 -8.87 12.16
C ILE A 448 -7.59 -8.86 10.83
N PHE A 449 -7.45 -7.78 10.07
CA PHE A 449 -7.97 -7.70 8.71
C PHE A 449 -6.87 -8.01 7.70
N ALA A 450 -7.13 -8.94 6.79
CA ALA A 450 -6.23 -9.31 5.72
C ALA A 450 -6.98 -9.50 4.40
N GLY A 451 -6.40 -8.97 3.32
CA GLY A 451 -6.87 -9.17 1.96
C GLY A 451 -6.00 -10.16 1.21
N ASP A 452 -6.58 -10.99 0.33
CA ASP A 452 -5.84 -11.94 -0.46
C ASP A 452 -5.78 -11.61 -1.96
N LEU A 453 -4.87 -12.27 -2.68
CA LEU A 453 -4.68 -12.09 -4.12
C LEU A 453 -5.86 -12.60 -4.95
N ALA A 454 -6.72 -13.46 -4.40
CA ALA A 454 -7.95 -13.90 -5.07
C ALA A 454 -9.09 -12.88 -4.96
N GLY A 455 -8.95 -11.87 -4.08
CA GLY A 455 -9.92 -10.80 -3.86
C GLY A 455 -10.91 -11.11 -2.74
N GLN A 456 -10.48 -11.83 -1.71
CA GLN A 456 -11.22 -11.96 -0.45
C GLN A 456 -10.66 -10.96 0.55
N ILE A 457 -11.53 -10.29 1.30
CA ILE A 457 -11.17 -9.58 2.53
C ILE A 457 -11.73 -10.38 3.70
N GLU A 458 -10.90 -10.63 4.70
CA GLU A 458 -11.25 -11.46 5.84
C GLU A 458 -10.85 -10.78 7.15
N ALA A 459 -11.63 -11.07 8.19
CA ALA A 459 -11.32 -10.70 9.57
C ALA A 459 -11.07 -11.98 10.37
N TYR A 460 -9.95 -12.01 11.08
CA TYR A 460 -9.51 -13.14 11.89
C TYR A 460 -9.50 -12.75 13.37
N ASP A 461 -9.85 -13.69 14.23
CA ASP A 461 -9.69 -13.55 15.67
C ASP A 461 -8.20 -13.47 16.03
N ALA A 462 -7.80 -12.44 16.76
CA ALA A 462 -6.41 -12.15 17.07
C ALA A 462 -5.73 -13.22 17.96
N ILE A 463 -6.51 -14.01 18.71
CA ILE A 463 -6.02 -15.00 19.66
C ILE A 463 -5.97 -16.39 19.03
N SER A 464 -7.00 -16.76 18.29
CA SER A 464 -7.17 -18.12 17.77
C SER A 464 -6.88 -18.25 16.28
N GLY A 465 -6.82 -17.15 15.53
CA GLY A 465 -6.71 -17.15 14.08
C GLY A 465 -7.96 -17.60 13.33
N ASN A 466 -9.08 -17.85 14.02
CA ASN A 466 -10.33 -18.25 13.37
C ASN A 466 -10.91 -17.11 12.53
N THR A 467 -11.46 -17.41 11.37
CA THR A 467 -12.16 -16.43 10.55
C THR A 467 -13.47 -16.02 11.20
N LEU A 468 -13.62 -14.73 11.50
CA LEU A 468 -14.82 -14.13 12.10
C LEU A 468 -15.77 -13.56 11.05
N TRP A 469 -15.23 -13.04 9.94
CA TRP A 469 -15.97 -12.43 8.85
C TRP A 469 -15.20 -12.54 7.54
N SER A 470 -15.91 -12.62 6.41
CA SER A 470 -15.32 -12.64 5.09
C SER A 470 -16.22 -12.01 4.03
N TYR A 471 -15.60 -11.41 3.00
CA TYR A 471 -16.34 -10.85 1.88
C TYR A 471 -15.58 -10.95 0.56
N ALA A 472 -16.26 -11.50 -0.48
CA ALA A 472 -15.69 -11.61 -1.83
C ALA A 472 -15.79 -10.28 -2.56
N THR A 473 -14.65 -9.64 -2.80
CA THR A 473 -14.58 -8.34 -3.49
C THR A 473 -14.38 -8.46 -5.01
N ALA A 474 -13.92 -9.63 -5.53
CA ALA A 474 -13.64 -9.84 -6.95
C ALA A 474 -14.92 -9.97 -7.81
N ARG A 475 -15.82 -9.03 -7.68
CA ARG A 475 -17.12 -8.95 -8.38
C ARG A 475 -17.46 -7.53 -8.84
N SER A 476 -18.52 -7.35 -9.62
CA SER A 476 -19.01 -6.04 -10.02
C SER A 476 -19.78 -5.35 -8.90
N PHE A 477 -19.71 -4.01 -8.87
CA PHE A 477 -20.37 -3.16 -7.90
C PHE A 477 -21.18 -2.05 -8.57
N THR A 478 -22.31 -1.70 -7.98
CA THR A 478 -23.00 -0.44 -8.25
C THR A 478 -22.32 0.65 -7.44
N THR A 479 -21.87 1.71 -8.08
CA THR A 479 -21.05 2.74 -7.44
C THR A 479 -21.81 4.05 -7.28
N VAL A 480 -21.42 4.83 -6.26
CA VAL A 480 -22.01 6.15 -5.98
C VAL A 480 -21.67 7.21 -7.03
N ASN A 481 -20.67 6.97 -7.86
CA ASN A 481 -20.24 7.86 -8.95
C ASN A 481 -20.60 7.34 -10.36
N ASP A 482 -21.48 6.36 -10.47
CA ASP A 482 -21.97 5.75 -11.73
C ASP A 482 -20.89 5.15 -12.65
N LEU A 483 -19.62 5.09 -12.19
CA LEU A 483 -18.54 4.46 -12.94
C LEU A 483 -18.66 2.94 -12.80
N LYS A 484 -18.63 2.22 -13.93
CA LYS A 484 -18.58 0.75 -13.89
C LYS A 484 -17.38 0.30 -13.07
N SER A 485 -17.64 -0.50 -12.06
CA SER A 485 -16.61 -0.98 -11.13
C SER A 485 -16.65 -2.47 -10.96
N LYS A 486 -15.45 -3.04 -10.83
CA LYS A 486 -15.22 -4.44 -10.49
C LYS A 486 -14.04 -4.50 -9.55
N GLY A 487 -14.17 -5.25 -8.47
CA GLY A 487 -13.03 -5.59 -7.63
C GLY A 487 -12.17 -6.71 -8.22
N GLY A 488 -11.04 -6.93 -7.63
CA GLY A 488 -10.03 -7.91 -8.03
C GLY A 488 -9.13 -8.29 -6.87
N SER A 489 -7.84 -8.51 -7.12
CA SER A 489 -6.86 -8.83 -6.08
C SER A 489 -6.76 -7.70 -5.04
N ILE A 490 -6.61 -8.06 -3.79
CA ILE A 490 -6.27 -7.13 -2.72
C ILE A 490 -4.78 -7.30 -2.46
N ASP A 491 -4.03 -6.23 -2.67
CA ASP A 491 -2.58 -6.19 -2.49
C ASP A 491 -2.15 -4.78 -2.10
N SER A 492 -0.83 -4.52 -1.99
CA SER A 492 -0.32 -3.21 -1.61
C SER A 492 -0.69 -2.84 -0.16
N HIS A 493 -1.28 -1.68 0.05
CA HIS A 493 -1.45 -1.08 1.37
C HIS A 493 -2.45 -1.80 2.31
N GLY A 494 -3.35 -2.63 1.74
CA GLY A 494 -4.32 -3.40 2.52
C GLY A 494 -5.51 -2.60 3.05
N PRO A 495 -6.29 -3.17 3.98
CA PRO A 495 -7.49 -2.57 4.55
C PRO A 495 -7.18 -1.49 5.59
N LEU A 496 -8.16 -0.60 5.86
CA LEU A 496 -8.11 0.40 6.92
C LEU A 496 -9.41 0.37 7.74
N PRO A 497 -9.41 -0.16 8.97
CA PRO A 497 -10.49 0.05 9.93
C PRO A 497 -10.36 1.44 10.58
N VAL A 498 -11.47 2.15 10.70
CA VAL A 498 -11.54 3.48 11.36
C VAL A 498 -12.95 3.74 11.84
N ASP A 499 -13.11 4.11 13.08
CA ASP A 499 -14.41 4.23 13.76
C ASP A 499 -15.26 2.95 13.53
N ASP A 500 -16.44 3.08 12.95
CA ASP A 500 -17.35 2.01 12.57
C ASP A 500 -17.18 1.51 11.11
N LEU A 501 -16.14 1.98 10.40
CA LEU A 501 -15.90 1.69 8.99
C LEU A 501 -14.70 0.77 8.76
N LEU A 502 -14.81 -0.05 7.70
CA LEU A 502 -13.67 -0.74 7.08
C LEU A 502 -13.55 -0.30 5.61
N LEU A 503 -12.42 0.28 5.26
CA LEU A 503 -12.11 0.75 3.91
C LEU A 503 -11.21 -0.25 3.19
N VAL A 504 -11.56 -0.61 1.95
CA VAL A 504 -10.83 -1.61 1.15
C VAL A 504 -10.69 -1.16 -0.30
N SER A 505 -9.45 -1.08 -0.80
CA SER A 505 -9.17 -0.97 -2.24
C SER A 505 -9.05 -2.37 -2.83
N SER A 506 -9.82 -2.66 -3.89
CA SER A 506 -9.83 -3.98 -4.54
C SER A 506 -9.64 -3.85 -6.05
N GLY A 507 -8.64 -4.53 -6.57
CA GLY A 507 -8.34 -4.53 -8.01
C GLY A 507 -6.89 -4.23 -8.38
N TYR A 508 -5.93 -4.46 -7.48
CA TYR A 508 -4.51 -4.32 -7.79
C TYR A 508 -4.08 -5.28 -8.92
N SER A 509 -3.60 -4.73 -10.03
CA SER A 509 -3.28 -5.50 -11.25
C SER A 509 -1.79 -5.73 -11.49
N GLY A 510 -0.94 -5.56 -10.47
CA GLY A 510 0.50 -5.85 -10.57
C GLY A 510 0.74 -7.33 -10.87
N VAL A 511 1.78 -7.64 -11.64
CA VAL A 511 2.33 -8.99 -11.85
C VAL A 511 1.28 -10.07 -12.23
N GLY A 512 0.33 -9.73 -13.11
CA GLY A 512 -0.68 -10.68 -13.59
C GLY A 512 -1.84 -10.95 -12.63
N MET A 513 -1.96 -10.18 -11.55
CA MET A 513 -3.07 -10.26 -10.61
C MET A 513 -4.41 -9.83 -11.22
N LYS A 514 -5.50 -10.11 -10.54
CA LYS A 514 -6.86 -9.75 -10.98
C LYS A 514 -7.06 -8.23 -10.85
N GLY A 515 -6.95 -7.51 -11.95
CA GLY A 515 -7.20 -6.08 -12.00
C GLY A 515 -8.66 -5.71 -11.71
N GLY A 516 -8.85 -4.54 -11.15
CA GLY A 516 -10.15 -3.95 -10.85
C GLY A 516 -10.01 -2.49 -10.43
N ASN A 517 -11.13 -1.86 -10.08
CA ASN A 517 -11.19 -0.44 -9.78
C ASN A 517 -12.21 -0.12 -8.69
N ALA A 518 -12.37 -1.00 -7.72
CA ALA A 518 -13.34 -0.80 -6.65
C ALA A 518 -12.68 -0.23 -5.39
N PHE A 519 -13.24 0.86 -4.87
CA PHE A 519 -13.02 1.31 -3.51
C PHE A 519 -14.30 1.06 -2.72
N LEU A 520 -14.19 0.28 -1.64
CA LEU A 520 -15.31 -0.26 -0.88
C LEU A 520 -15.26 0.30 0.54
N VAL A 521 -16.39 0.74 1.04
CA VAL A 521 -16.56 1.16 2.43
C VAL A 521 -17.64 0.30 3.07
N PHE A 522 -17.24 -0.47 4.07
CA PHE A 522 -18.12 -1.26 4.92
C PHE A 522 -18.39 -0.50 6.20
N GLN A 523 -19.53 -0.76 6.83
CA GLN A 523 -19.94 -0.16 8.10
C GLN A 523 -20.52 -1.23 9.03
N LEU A 524 -20.29 -1.07 10.34
CA LEU A 524 -21.02 -1.84 11.36
C LEU A 524 -22.51 -1.46 11.31
N ASN A 525 -23.38 -2.44 11.24
CA ASN A 525 -24.82 -2.26 11.33
C ASN A 525 -25.32 -2.61 12.74
N GLU A 526 -26.42 -2.01 13.18
CA GLU A 526 -27.09 -2.41 14.41
C GLU A 526 -27.71 -3.81 14.28
N GLU A 527 -27.69 -4.61 15.34
CA GLU A 527 -28.26 -5.98 15.35
C GLU A 527 -29.75 -6.03 14.96
N SER A 528 -30.51 -4.97 15.23
CA SER A 528 -31.94 -4.87 14.90
C SER A 528 -32.28 -4.92 13.40
N ASP A 529 -31.33 -4.62 12.52
CA ASP A 529 -31.52 -4.63 11.07
C ASP A 529 -31.32 -6.02 10.44
N VAL A 530 -30.77 -6.98 11.18
CA VAL A 530 -30.49 -8.33 10.69
C VAL A 530 -31.78 -9.19 10.71
N GLU A 531 -32.61 -9.10 11.74
CA GLU A 531 -33.83 -9.88 11.87
C GLU A 531 -34.92 -9.50 10.85
N SER A 532 -34.92 -8.25 10.37
CA SER A 532 -35.96 -7.77 9.43
C SER A 532 -35.75 -8.21 7.97
N MET A 533 -34.58 -8.72 7.60
CA MET A 533 -34.25 -9.15 6.24
C MET A 533 -34.38 -10.67 6.00
N GLU A 534 -34.39 -11.50 7.05
CA GLU A 534 -34.64 -12.93 6.90
C GLU A 534 -36.14 -13.28 6.80
N GLU A 535 -37.06 -12.33 7.09
CA GLU A 535 -38.51 -12.50 6.95
C GLU A 535 -39.11 -11.99 5.63
N LYS A 536 -38.29 -11.57 4.66
CA LYS A 536 -38.75 -11.17 3.31
C LYS A 536 -38.06 -11.96 2.22
#